data_8595a0a0b4c343ddcb4361d62b5db26a
#
_entry.id   8595a0a0b4c343ddcb4361d62b5db26a
#
_cell.length_a   1.000
_cell.length_b   1.000
_cell.length_c   1.000
_cell.angle_alpha   90.00
_cell.angle_beta   90.00
_cell.angle_gamma   90.00
#
_symmetry.space_group_name_H-M   'P 1'
#
loop_
_entity.id
_entity.type
_entity.pdbx_description
1 polymer ?
#
loop_
_entity_poly.entity_id
_entity_poly.type
_entity_poly.pdbx_seq_one_letter_code
_entity_poly.pdbx_strand_id
1 'polypeptide(L)'
;KEAGARRVMPLHVSGPFHTPYMKSAGDALAEYLPGAEIKPLRCPVLFNATGDDGGVAPMTDQKDKIVDLLVRQVQNPVRMEKSLTSLLQEGYDHFIEIGPGKTLSGFVKKCAKPLGISDYTVKTINTVEDIESL
;
A
#
# COMPACT_ATOMS: atom_id res chain seq x y z
N LYS A 1 -19.36 -9.65 16.33
CA LYS A 1 -19.75 -11.05 16.13
C LYS A 1 -21.17 -11.17 15.60
N GLU A 2 -22.07 -10.29 15.98
CA GLU A 2 -23.47 -10.26 15.48
C GLU A 2 -23.55 -10.12 13.95
N ALA A 3 -22.60 -9.43 13.34
CA ALA A 3 -22.47 -9.29 11.87
C ALA A 3 -21.75 -10.46 11.20
N GLY A 4 -21.62 -11.64 11.85
CA GLY A 4 -21.01 -12.85 11.28
C GLY A 4 -19.49 -12.92 11.36
N ALA A 5 -18.81 -11.97 12.00
CA ALA A 5 -17.37 -12.01 12.17
C ALA A 5 -16.93 -13.18 13.05
N ARG A 6 -16.07 -14.08 12.54
CA ARG A 6 -15.53 -15.21 13.28
C ARG A 6 -14.60 -14.77 14.41
N ARG A 7 -13.82 -13.70 14.17
CA ARG A 7 -12.84 -13.15 15.12
C ARG A 7 -12.79 -11.63 14.99
N VAL A 8 -12.79 -10.94 16.13
CA VAL A 8 -12.57 -9.51 16.27
C VAL A 8 -11.38 -9.31 17.18
N MET A 9 -10.37 -8.59 16.72
CA MET A 9 -9.17 -8.31 17.50
C MET A 9 -8.96 -6.79 17.54
N PRO A 10 -8.82 -6.19 18.74
CA PRO A 10 -8.37 -4.81 18.87
C PRO A 10 -6.94 -4.69 18.35
N LEU A 11 -6.66 -3.60 17.65
CA LEU A 11 -5.31 -3.26 17.22
C LEU A 11 -4.70 -2.29 18.24
N HIS A 12 -3.46 -2.53 18.64
CA HIS A 12 -2.69 -1.61 19.46
C HIS A 12 -2.01 -0.59 18.53
N VAL A 13 -2.73 0.47 18.16
CA VAL A 13 -2.24 1.57 17.33
C VAL A 13 -2.27 2.88 18.10
N SER A 14 -1.35 3.79 17.82
CA SER A 14 -1.18 5.06 18.53
C SER A 14 -2.16 6.17 18.08
N GLY A 15 -2.97 5.92 17.05
CA GLY A 15 -3.91 6.90 16.53
C GLY A 15 -4.89 6.33 15.51
N PRO A 16 -5.92 7.11 15.12
CA PRO A 16 -6.97 6.69 14.19
C PRO A 16 -6.54 6.82 12.73
N PHE A 17 -5.35 6.29 12.41
CA PHE A 17 -4.79 6.34 11.05
C PHE A 17 -5.75 5.76 10.02
N HIS A 18 -5.71 6.32 8.82
CA HIS A 18 -6.55 5.92 7.69
C HIS A 18 -8.05 6.11 7.92
N THR A 19 -8.42 7.10 8.73
CA THR A 19 -9.81 7.51 8.98
C THR A 19 -9.96 9.03 8.85
N PRO A 20 -11.20 9.56 8.70
CA PRO A 20 -11.45 10.99 8.65
C PRO A 20 -10.97 11.78 9.89
N TYR A 21 -10.76 11.12 11.03
CA TYR A 21 -10.18 11.75 12.22
C TYR A 21 -8.75 12.26 12.03
N MET A 22 -8.06 11.80 10.97
CA MET A 22 -6.73 12.28 10.58
C MET A 22 -6.77 13.51 9.67
N LYS A 23 -7.91 14.19 9.55
CA LYS A 23 -8.05 15.36 8.67
C LYS A 23 -7.00 16.45 8.94
N SER A 24 -6.74 16.78 10.20
CA SER A 24 -5.72 17.78 10.55
C SER A 24 -4.31 17.42 10.09
N ALA A 25 -3.96 16.13 10.14
CA ALA A 25 -2.68 15.65 9.60
C ALA A 25 -2.67 15.70 8.06
N GLY A 26 -3.79 15.40 7.41
CA GLY A 26 -3.94 15.57 5.97
C GLY A 26 -3.81 17.04 5.54
N ASP A 27 -4.42 17.97 6.26
CA ASP A 27 -4.33 19.40 6.00
C ASP A 27 -2.86 19.89 6.13
N ALA A 28 -2.14 19.46 7.18
CA ALA A 28 -0.72 19.79 7.36
C ALA A 28 0.16 19.21 6.22
N LEU A 29 -0.13 18.00 5.74
CA LEU A 29 0.55 17.42 4.58
C LEU A 29 0.26 18.21 3.29
N ALA A 30 -0.97 18.68 3.11
CA ALA A 30 -1.36 19.49 1.95
C ALA A 30 -0.62 20.84 1.90
N GLU A 31 -0.24 21.39 3.05
CA GLU A 31 0.60 22.60 3.15
C GLU A 31 2.08 22.30 2.91
N TYR A 32 2.58 21.17 3.43
CA TYR A 32 4.01 20.83 3.39
C TYR A 32 4.47 20.22 2.06
N LEU A 33 3.72 19.26 1.51
CA LEU A 33 4.14 18.47 0.35
C LEU A 33 4.33 19.27 -0.95
N PRO A 34 3.60 20.37 -1.24
CA PRO A 34 3.88 21.20 -2.41
C PRO A 34 5.30 21.77 -2.44
N GLY A 35 5.90 22.02 -1.26
CA GLY A 35 7.28 22.48 -1.15
C GLY A 35 8.34 21.36 -1.29
N ALA A 36 7.94 20.09 -1.24
CA ALA A 36 8.85 18.97 -1.35
C ALA A 36 9.31 18.73 -2.80
N GLU A 37 10.53 18.23 -2.97
CA GLU A 37 11.02 17.77 -4.27
C GLU A 37 10.42 16.39 -4.57
N ILE A 38 9.39 16.33 -5.40
CA ILE A 38 8.78 15.10 -5.89
C ILE A 38 9.09 14.99 -7.39
N LYS A 39 9.91 13.98 -7.73
CA LYS A 39 10.28 13.69 -9.13
C LYS A 39 9.24 12.75 -9.76
N PRO A 40 9.20 12.71 -11.12
CA PRO A 40 8.41 11.71 -11.82
C PRO A 40 8.70 10.30 -11.32
N LEU A 41 7.66 9.50 -11.14
CA LEU A 41 7.80 8.11 -10.70
C LEU A 41 8.57 7.30 -11.74
N ARG A 42 9.54 6.51 -11.31
CA ARG A 42 10.35 5.66 -12.22
C ARG A 42 9.66 4.35 -12.58
N CYS A 43 8.69 3.95 -11.80
CA CYS A 43 7.88 2.75 -11.99
C CYS A 43 6.46 3.02 -11.49
N PRO A 44 5.45 2.20 -11.85
CA PRO A 44 4.12 2.31 -11.29
C PRO A 44 4.15 2.21 -9.75
N VAL A 45 3.34 3.05 -9.10
CA VAL A 45 3.13 3.03 -7.64
C VAL A 45 1.64 2.91 -7.39
N LEU A 46 1.24 1.92 -6.62
CA LEU A 46 -0.15 1.77 -6.20
C LEU A 46 -0.38 2.52 -4.89
N PHE A 47 -1.35 3.42 -4.89
CA PHE A 47 -1.64 4.27 -3.74
C PHE A 47 -2.69 3.63 -2.83
N ASN A 48 -2.43 3.64 -1.53
CA ASN A 48 -3.31 3.04 -0.52
C ASN A 48 -4.75 3.54 -0.60
N ALA A 49 -4.97 4.83 -0.87
CA ALA A 49 -6.31 5.43 -0.90
C ALA A 49 -7.18 4.93 -2.05
N THR A 50 -6.58 4.56 -3.18
CA THR A 50 -7.28 4.12 -4.39
C THR A 50 -7.18 2.62 -4.61
N GLY A 51 -6.07 2.01 -4.19
CA GLY A 51 -5.72 0.61 -4.43
C GLY A 51 -5.27 0.35 -5.87
N ASP A 52 -4.93 1.42 -6.61
CA ASP A 52 -4.40 1.44 -7.97
C ASP A 52 -3.38 2.58 -8.12
N ASP A 53 -2.90 2.83 -9.33
CA ASP A 53 -1.93 3.89 -9.63
C ASP A 53 -2.50 5.32 -9.48
N GLY A 54 -3.77 5.44 -9.15
CA GLY A 54 -4.46 6.73 -9.07
C GLY A 54 -4.44 7.51 -10.40
N GLY A 55 -4.11 6.85 -11.51
CA GLY A 55 -3.91 7.44 -12.83
C GLY A 55 -2.61 8.26 -12.93
N VAL A 56 -1.60 7.96 -12.11
CA VAL A 56 -0.25 8.56 -12.20
C VAL A 56 0.61 7.69 -13.11
N ALA A 57 0.89 8.18 -14.31
CA ALA A 57 1.75 7.48 -15.26
C ALA A 57 3.24 7.64 -14.87
N PRO A 58 4.04 6.55 -14.91
CA PRO A 58 5.47 6.64 -14.73
C PRO A 58 6.14 7.58 -15.75
N MET A 59 7.27 8.17 -15.36
CA MET A 59 8.09 9.08 -16.19
C MET A 59 7.36 10.36 -16.64
N THR A 60 6.22 10.70 -16.05
CA THR A 60 5.49 11.94 -16.29
C THR A 60 5.53 12.85 -15.06
N ASP A 61 5.61 14.16 -15.29
CA ASP A 61 5.53 15.12 -14.19
C ASP A 61 4.06 15.31 -13.79
N GLN A 62 3.68 14.70 -12.69
CA GLN A 62 2.34 14.73 -12.10
C GLN A 62 2.40 14.98 -10.59
N LYS A 63 3.32 15.87 -10.18
CA LYS A 63 3.55 16.19 -8.76
C LYS A 63 2.26 16.49 -8.01
N ASP A 64 1.41 17.36 -8.52
CA ASP A 64 0.19 17.79 -7.83
C ASP A 64 -0.77 16.61 -7.58
N LYS A 65 -0.85 15.69 -8.53
CA LYS A 65 -1.67 14.48 -8.40
C LYS A 65 -1.10 13.51 -7.37
N ILE A 66 0.23 13.35 -7.36
CA ILE A 66 0.92 12.54 -6.34
C ILE A 66 0.67 13.13 -4.94
N VAL A 67 0.80 14.45 -4.80
CA VAL A 67 0.53 15.17 -3.54
C VAL A 67 -0.90 14.93 -3.08
N ASP A 68 -1.90 15.10 -3.95
CA ASP A 68 -3.31 14.82 -3.60
C ASP A 68 -3.50 13.39 -3.11
N LEU A 69 -2.94 12.40 -3.79
CA LEU A 69 -3.04 11.00 -3.39
C LEU A 69 -2.37 10.73 -2.03
N LEU A 70 -1.21 11.33 -1.76
CA LEU A 70 -0.50 11.22 -0.48
C LEU A 70 -1.29 11.87 0.67
N VAL A 71 -1.89 13.02 0.45
CA VAL A 71 -2.76 13.69 1.43
C VAL A 71 -3.99 12.84 1.72
N ARG A 72 -4.63 12.32 0.69
CA ARG A 72 -5.85 11.51 0.83
C ARG A 72 -5.62 10.21 1.58
N GLN A 73 -4.48 9.53 1.37
CA GLN A 73 -4.25 8.22 2.00
C GLN A 73 -4.18 8.27 3.53
N VAL A 74 -3.82 9.41 4.14
CA VAL A 74 -3.78 9.58 5.60
C VAL A 74 -5.17 9.51 6.21
N GLN A 75 -6.19 9.93 5.47
CA GLN A 75 -7.58 10.06 5.90
C GLN A 75 -8.50 8.95 5.37
N ASN A 76 -8.00 8.09 4.50
CA ASN A 76 -8.81 7.07 3.82
C ASN A 76 -8.32 5.65 4.14
N PRO A 77 -9.22 4.67 4.14
CA PRO A 77 -8.85 3.27 4.33
C PRO A 77 -7.80 2.79 3.33
N VAL A 78 -6.92 1.93 3.78
CA VAL A 78 -5.92 1.25 2.92
C VAL A 78 -6.61 0.19 2.07
N ARG A 79 -6.48 0.28 0.75
CA ARG A 79 -7.06 -0.63 -0.24
C ARG A 79 -6.09 -1.74 -0.66
N MET A 80 -5.35 -2.30 0.29
CA MET A 80 -4.28 -3.29 0.03
C MET A 80 -4.78 -4.54 -0.70
N GLU A 81 -5.96 -5.04 -0.36
CA GLU A 81 -6.55 -6.20 -1.03
C GLU A 81 -6.77 -5.92 -2.53
N LYS A 82 -7.30 -4.73 -2.88
CA LYS A 82 -7.48 -4.33 -4.28
C LYS A 82 -6.15 -4.28 -5.01
N SER A 83 -5.14 -3.62 -4.44
CA SER A 83 -3.80 -3.52 -5.02
C SER A 83 -3.19 -4.89 -5.31
N LEU A 84 -3.18 -5.77 -4.32
CA LEU A 84 -2.58 -7.10 -4.48
C LEU A 84 -3.36 -7.98 -5.44
N THR A 85 -4.69 -7.90 -5.44
CA THR A 85 -5.55 -8.63 -6.37
C THR A 85 -5.29 -8.20 -7.82
N SER A 86 -5.21 -6.88 -8.07
CA SER A 86 -4.87 -6.36 -9.42
C SER A 86 -3.52 -6.86 -9.88
N LEU A 87 -2.48 -6.73 -9.06
CA LEU A 87 -1.13 -7.19 -9.42
C LEU A 87 -1.10 -8.68 -9.77
N LEU A 88 -1.74 -9.53 -8.97
CA LEU A 88 -1.83 -10.96 -9.23
C LEU A 88 -2.58 -11.27 -10.54
N GLN A 89 -3.67 -10.55 -10.83
CA GLN A 89 -4.45 -10.71 -12.07
C GLN A 89 -3.70 -10.19 -13.30
N GLU A 90 -2.83 -9.19 -13.13
CA GLU A 90 -1.94 -8.65 -14.18
C GLU A 90 -0.72 -9.55 -14.44
N GLY A 91 -0.56 -10.64 -13.66
CA GLY A 91 0.50 -11.63 -13.85
C GLY A 91 1.80 -11.31 -13.11
N TYR A 92 1.79 -10.39 -12.15
CA TYR A 92 2.94 -10.22 -11.26
C TYR A 92 3.09 -11.47 -10.37
N ASP A 93 4.25 -12.08 -10.40
CA ASP A 93 4.55 -13.37 -9.76
C ASP A 93 5.69 -13.30 -8.74
N HIS A 94 6.40 -12.15 -8.67
CA HIS A 94 7.48 -11.92 -7.72
C HIS A 94 7.14 -10.74 -6.80
N PHE A 95 7.01 -11.01 -5.52
CA PHE A 95 6.71 -10.02 -4.49
C PHE A 95 7.85 -9.92 -3.49
N ILE A 96 8.26 -8.71 -3.17
CA ILE A 96 9.28 -8.43 -2.15
C ILE A 96 8.66 -7.51 -1.09
N GLU A 97 8.54 -8.00 0.14
CA GLU A 97 8.16 -7.19 1.30
C GLU A 97 9.42 -6.64 1.95
N ILE A 98 9.56 -5.32 2.00
CA ILE A 98 10.71 -4.64 2.62
C ILE A 98 10.26 -4.03 3.95
N GLY A 99 10.87 -4.45 5.06
CA GLY A 99 10.56 -3.97 6.39
C GLY A 99 10.38 -5.11 7.40
N PRO A 100 10.20 -4.79 8.68
CA PRO A 100 10.13 -5.79 9.74
C PRO A 100 8.84 -6.64 9.66
N GLY A 101 9.01 -7.94 9.72
CA GLY A 101 7.90 -8.89 9.77
C GLY A 101 7.55 -9.56 8.43
N LYS A 102 6.35 -10.14 8.35
CA LYS A 102 5.84 -10.93 7.21
C LYS A 102 4.35 -10.70 6.98
N THR A 103 3.85 -9.52 7.32
CA THR A 103 2.41 -9.23 7.28
C THR A 103 1.89 -9.13 5.86
N LEU A 104 2.61 -8.39 4.99
CA LEU A 104 2.21 -8.20 3.60
C LEU A 104 2.36 -9.48 2.78
N SER A 105 3.39 -10.27 3.05
CA SER A 105 3.55 -11.62 2.48
C SER A 105 2.34 -12.52 2.79
N GLY A 106 1.78 -12.40 3.99
CA GLY A 106 0.55 -13.09 4.36
C GLY A 106 -0.68 -12.59 3.59
N PHE A 107 -0.71 -11.30 3.24
CA PHE A 107 -1.80 -10.73 2.44
C PHE A 107 -1.73 -11.19 0.98
N VAL A 108 -0.54 -11.25 0.36
CA VAL A 108 -0.37 -11.82 -0.99
C VAL A 108 -0.99 -13.21 -1.06
N LYS A 109 -0.65 -14.10 -0.11
CA LYS A 109 -1.20 -15.47 -0.03
C LYS A 109 -2.73 -15.49 0.08
N LYS A 110 -3.30 -14.57 0.87
CA LYS A 110 -4.76 -14.48 1.04
C LYS A 110 -5.46 -14.00 -0.23
N CYS A 111 -4.85 -13.08 -0.99
CA CYS A 111 -5.39 -12.58 -2.26
C CYS A 111 -5.25 -13.61 -3.39
N ALA A 112 -4.13 -14.34 -3.46
CA ALA A 112 -3.88 -15.34 -4.49
C ALA A 112 -4.82 -16.56 -4.39
N LYS A 113 -5.12 -16.99 -3.16
CA LYS A 113 -5.94 -18.21 -2.92
C LYS A 113 -7.32 -18.19 -3.61
N PRO A 114 -8.17 -17.15 -3.45
CA PRO A 114 -9.47 -17.11 -4.12
C PRO A 114 -9.37 -16.98 -5.65
N LEU A 115 -8.23 -16.47 -6.17
CA LEU A 115 -7.97 -16.37 -7.61
C LEU A 115 -7.47 -17.69 -8.23
N GLY A 116 -7.15 -18.68 -7.40
CA GLY A 116 -6.56 -19.94 -7.86
C GLY A 116 -5.12 -19.79 -8.36
N ILE A 117 -4.44 -18.69 -8.01
CA ILE A 117 -3.06 -18.41 -8.42
C ILE A 117 -2.11 -19.06 -7.40
N SER A 118 -1.23 -19.93 -7.87
CA SER A 118 -0.23 -20.64 -7.04
C SER A 118 1.22 -20.42 -7.52
N ASP A 119 1.40 -19.96 -8.74
CA ASP A 119 2.73 -19.72 -9.32
C ASP A 119 3.17 -18.28 -9.03
N TYR A 120 3.68 -18.06 -7.83
CA TYR A 120 4.26 -16.80 -7.39
C TYR A 120 5.27 -17.03 -6.24
N THR A 121 6.18 -16.09 -6.09
CA THR A 121 7.16 -16.07 -5.00
C THR A 121 6.97 -14.84 -4.13
N VAL A 122 7.22 -14.98 -2.82
CA VAL A 122 7.25 -13.86 -1.89
C VAL A 122 8.51 -13.95 -1.05
N LYS A 123 9.35 -12.92 -1.14
CA LYS A 123 10.53 -12.76 -0.29
C LYS A 123 10.31 -11.63 0.71
N THR A 124 10.92 -11.73 1.89
CA THR A 124 10.91 -10.66 2.91
C THR A 124 12.34 -10.22 3.17
N ILE A 125 12.54 -8.91 3.19
CA ILE A 125 13.82 -8.26 3.50
C ILE A 125 13.64 -7.51 4.81
N ASN A 126 14.18 -8.03 5.90
CA ASN A 126 14.11 -7.43 7.23
C ASN A 126 15.45 -6.78 7.63
N THR A 127 16.56 -7.25 7.07
CA THR A 127 17.92 -6.81 7.37
C THR A 127 18.71 -6.54 6.10
N VAL A 128 19.90 -5.94 6.24
CA VAL A 128 20.80 -5.69 5.10
C VAL A 128 21.30 -7.00 4.50
N GLU A 129 21.54 -8.00 5.34
CA GLU A 129 22.01 -9.33 4.93
C GLU A 129 20.98 -10.05 4.04
N ASP A 130 19.69 -9.79 4.26
CA ASP A 130 18.62 -10.36 3.41
C ASP A 130 18.72 -9.86 1.96
N ILE A 131 19.28 -8.67 1.72
CA ILE A 131 19.48 -8.11 0.38
C ILE A 131 20.51 -8.93 -0.41
N GLU A 132 21.55 -9.41 0.26
CA GLU A 132 22.62 -10.18 -0.37
C GLU A 132 22.13 -11.58 -0.82
N SER A 133 20.95 -12.01 -0.34
CA SER A 133 20.31 -13.29 -0.65
C SER A 133 19.24 -13.20 -1.75
N LEU A 134 19.01 -12.02 -2.33
CA LEU A 134 18.06 -11.82 -3.43
C LEU A 134 18.58 -12.39 -4.75
#